data_82c65c5523f2a1a464f5de2515497301
#
_entry.id   82c65c5523f2a1a464f5de2515497301
#
_cell.length_a   1.000
_cell.length_b   1.000
_cell.length_c   1.000
_cell.angle_alpha   90.00
_cell.angle_beta   90.00
_cell.angle_gamma   90.00
#
_symmetry.space_group_name_H-M   'P 1'
#
loop_
_entity.id
_entity.type
_entity.pdbx_description
1 polymer ?
#
loop_
_entity_poly.entity_id
_entity_poly.type
_entity_poly.pdbx_seq_one_letter_code
_entity_poly.pdbx_strand_id
1 'polypeptide(L)'
;MAGCSLTVRTLSGVIEVTLCTRKGIIACVTTAISNQAMATPQDRVSALNRPNIVSVGTIAFLAQELMFFAGLFAMYFTSRANGLAAGDWDNQTAHLNVMFGLIITVVLVTSSVTSQLGVFAAERGDVFGLRKWFGVTIALGVIFLGLVAFEWAEMIHAGVTIQSSVYGSVFYIITGFHMAHVTAGIIAFIVVMLRVAKSKFTPAQATAAMATSYYWHFVDVIWVGVFITLYIVQ
;
A
#
# COMPACT_ATOMS: atom_id res chain seq x y z
N MET A 1 -37.52 49.32 35.05
CA MET A 1 -36.37 49.03 34.23
C MET A 1 -36.07 47.53 34.37
N ALA A 2 -36.35 46.76 33.34
CA ALA A 2 -36.19 45.28 33.37
C ALA A 2 -34.75 44.92 32.94
N GLY A 3 -33.95 44.39 33.86
CA GLY A 3 -32.56 44.00 33.59
C GLY A 3 -32.54 42.72 32.77
N CYS A 4 -31.93 42.81 31.60
CA CYS A 4 -31.48 41.64 30.81
C CYS A 4 -30.09 41.25 31.32
N SER A 5 -29.89 40.01 31.75
CA SER A 5 -28.60 39.51 32.20
C SER A 5 -27.96 38.69 31.08
N LEU A 6 -26.78 39.10 30.65
CA LEU A 6 -25.97 38.38 29.67
C LEU A 6 -24.83 37.69 30.43
N THR A 7 -24.76 36.38 30.38
CA THR A 7 -23.66 35.62 31.00
C THR A 7 -22.86 34.92 29.89
N VAL A 8 -21.55 35.20 29.86
CA VAL A 8 -20.58 34.54 28.94
C VAL A 8 -19.69 33.65 29.77
N ARG A 9 -19.66 32.36 29.46
CA ARG A 9 -18.75 31.39 30.06
C ARG A 9 -17.90 30.74 28.98
N THR A 10 -16.60 30.64 29.21
CA THR A 10 -15.65 29.87 28.38
C THR A 10 -15.28 28.60 29.12
N LEU A 11 -15.65 27.45 28.57
CA LEU A 11 -15.28 26.13 29.05
C LEU A 11 -14.68 25.36 27.86
N SER A 12 -13.40 24.98 27.98
CA SER A 12 -12.66 24.12 27.03
C SER A 12 -12.85 24.46 25.53
N GLY A 13 -12.73 25.76 25.18
CA GLY A 13 -12.76 26.19 23.78
C GLY A 13 -14.15 26.40 23.18
N VAL A 14 -15.20 26.39 23.99
CA VAL A 14 -16.56 26.71 23.61
C VAL A 14 -17.01 27.99 24.36
N ILE A 15 -17.54 28.98 23.65
CA ILE A 15 -18.11 30.18 24.24
C ILE A 15 -19.61 29.95 24.30
N GLU A 16 -20.16 29.82 25.54
CA GLU A 16 -21.58 29.78 25.79
C GLU A 16 -22.10 31.17 26.08
N VAL A 17 -23.05 31.63 25.28
CA VAL A 17 -23.77 32.90 25.48
C VAL A 17 -25.17 32.59 25.90
N THR A 18 -25.54 32.89 27.16
CA THR A 18 -26.87 32.68 27.69
C THR A 18 -27.60 34.03 27.81
N LEU A 19 -28.67 34.20 27.07
CA LEU A 19 -29.57 35.36 27.15
C LEU A 19 -30.84 34.98 27.92
N CYS A 20 -31.06 35.61 29.07
CA CYS A 20 -32.28 35.46 29.87
C CYS A 20 -33.20 36.66 29.70
N THR A 21 -34.40 36.49 29.15
CA THR A 21 -35.44 37.51 29.11
C THR A 21 -36.55 37.18 30.10
N ARG A 22 -36.94 38.18 30.90
CA ARG A 22 -37.95 38.08 31.96
C ARG A 22 -39.34 38.34 31.39
N LYS A 23 -39.98 37.35 30.79
CA LYS A 23 -41.44 37.28 30.65
C LYS A 23 -41.90 35.82 30.58
N GLY A 24 -42.30 35.26 31.70
CA GLY A 24 -43.29 34.20 31.88
C GLY A 24 -42.99 32.79 31.30
N ILE A 25 -42.09 32.65 30.37
CA ILE A 25 -41.63 31.37 29.81
C ILE A 25 -40.11 31.47 29.69
N ILE A 26 -39.37 30.65 30.45
CA ILE A 26 -37.90 30.61 30.41
C ILE A 26 -37.50 29.83 29.16
N ALA A 27 -37.26 30.53 28.07
CA ALA A 27 -36.54 29.99 26.92
C ALA A 27 -35.07 30.39 27.06
N CYS A 28 -34.24 29.50 27.61
CA CYS A 28 -32.81 29.65 27.57
C CYS A 28 -32.34 29.17 26.20
N VAL A 29 -31.95 30.10 25.34
CA VAL A 29 -31.27 29.74 24.06
C VAL A 29 -29.77 29.76 24.32
N THR A 30 -29.22 28.60 24.50
CA THR A 30 -27.76 28.41 24.59
C THR A 30 -27.21 28.17 23.18
N THR A 31 -26.49 29.15 22.66
CA THR A 31 -25.80 29.01 21.39
C THR A 31 -24.35 28.66 21.67
N ALA A 32 -23.99 27.41 21.50
CA ALA A 32 -22.58 26.97 21.55
C ALA A 32 -21.89 27.35 20.24
N ILE A 33 -21.05 28.37 20.29
CA ILE A 33 -20.16 28.71 19.14
C ILE A 33 -18.92 27.87 19.29
N SER A 34 -18.82 26.81 18.48
CA SER A 34 -17.62 26.00 18.43
C SER A 34 -16.46 26.77 17.78
N ASN A 35 -15.21 26.54 18.20
CA ASN A 35 -14.02 27.17 17.65
C ASN A 35 -13.86 26.93 16.13
N GLN A 36 -14.60 25.99 15.53
CA GLN A 36 -14.64 25.80 14.07
C GLN A 36 -15.28 26.99 13.32
N ALA A 37 -16.15 27.78 13.99
CA ALA A 37 -16.77 28.95 13.37
C ALA A 37 -15.81 30.16 13.27
N MET A 38 -14.68 30.15 13.99
CA MET A 38 -13.68 31.23 13.98
C MET A 38 -12.47 30.96 13.08
N ALA A 39 -12.40 29.81 12.41
CA ALA A 39 -11.37 29.57 11.41
C ALA A 39 -11.54 30.53 10.24
N THR A 40 -10.51 31.32 9.94
CA THR A 40 -10.53 32.26 8.81
C THR A 40 -10.78 31.49 7.50
N PRO A 41 -11.36 32.11 6.46
CA PRO A 41 -11.50 31.47 5.15
C PRO A 41 -10.15 30.92 4.64
N GLN A 42 -9.07 31.59 4.97
CA GLN A 42 -7.70 31.22 4.60
C GLN A 42 -7.23 29.95 5.33
N ASP A 43 -7.60 29.75 6.59
CA ASP A 43 -7.30 28.52 7.34
C ASP A 43 -8.09 27.32 6.79
N ARG A 44 -9.31 27.53 6.33
CA ARG A 44 -10.12 26.49 5.67
C ARG A 44 -9.53 26.08 4.32
N VAL A 45 -9.09 27.04 3.50
CA VAL A 45 -8.46 26.78 2.21
C VAL A 45 -7.11 26.08 2.39
N SER A 46 -6.30 26.49 3.36
CA SER A 46 -5.01 25.85 3.65
C SER A 46 -5.18 24.43 4.22
N ALA A 47 -6.27 24.18 5.00
CA ALA A 47 -6.58 22.83 5.49
C ALA A 47 -7.02 21.88 4.35
N LEU A 48 -7.76 22.40 3.35
CA LEU A 48 -8.17 21.63 2.17
C LEU A 48 -6.99 21.32 1.23
N ASN A 49 -5.96 22.16 1.22
CA ASN A 49 -4.81 22.03 0.32
C ASN A 49 -3.60 21.29 0.94
N ARG A 50 -3.72 20.80 2.19
CA ARG A 50 -2.65 19.99 2.81
C ARG A 50 -2.78 18.54 2.36
N PRO A 51 -1.77 18.00 1.65
CA PRO A 51 -1.77 16.58 1.31
C PRO A 51 -1.76 15.74 2.60
N ASN A 52 -2.45 14.62 2.58
CA ASN A 52 -2.49 13.71 3.72
C ASN A 52 -1.05 13.23 4.01
N ILE A 53 -0.58 13.42 5.25
CA ILE A 53 0.78 13.06 5.66
C ILE A 53 1.09 11.58 5.39
N VAL A 54 0.09 10.70 5.48
CA VAL A 54 0.22 9.27 5.17
C VAL A 54 0.50 9.07 3.69
N SER A 55 -0.20 9.79 2.80
CA SER A 55 0.02 9.69 1.35
C SER A 55 1.41 10.19 0.96
N VAL A 56 1.86 11.31 1.52
CA VAL A 56 3.22 11.84 1.28
C VAL A 56 4.28 10.84 1.76
N GLY A 57 4.12 10.30 2.96
CA GLY A 57 5.01 9.28 3.51
C GLY A 57 5.04 8.02 2.66
N THR A 58 3.88 7.56 2.16
CA THR A 58 3.81 6.39 1.27
C THR A 58 4.54 6.64 -0.04
N ILE A 59 4.34 7.81 -0.67
CA ILE A 59 5.03 8.16 -1.93
C ILE A 59 6.54 8.21 -1.73
N ALA A 60 7.01 8.86 -0.65
CA ALA A 60 8.43 8.93 -0.35
C ALA A 60 9.06 7.55 -0.11
N PHE A 61 8.34 6.67 0.59
CA PHE A 61 8.75 5.27 0.81
C PHE A 61 8.81 4.49 -0.51
N LEU A 62 7.78 4.58 -1.37
CA LEU A 62 7.77 3.90 -2.67
C LEU A 62 8.88 4.41 -3.60
N ALA A 63 9.20 5.71 -3.57
CA ALA A 63 10.31 6.27 -4.35
C ALA A 63 11.66 5.69 -3.90
N GLN A 64 11.87 5.50 -2.61
CA GLN A 64 13.08 4.84 -2.07
C GLN A 64 13.17 3.39 -2.55
N GLU A 65 12.07 2.62 -2.49
CA GLU A 65 12.02 1.23 -2.93
C GLU A 65 12.26 1.11 -4.45
N LEU A 66 11.74 2.06 -5.23
CA LEU A 66 12.03 2.12 -6.67
C LEU A 66 13.52 2.27 -6.95
N MET A 67 14.22 3.12 -6.21
CA MET A 67 15.68 3.29 -6.35
C MET A 67 16.44 2.02 -5.98
N PHE A 68 15.98 1.29 -4.95
CA PHE A 68 16.55 0.01 -4.56
C PHE A 68 16.44 -1.02 -5.71
N PHE A 69 15.25 -1.21 -6.28
CA PHE A 69 15.06 -2.14 -7.40
C PHE A 69 15.78 -1.68 -8.68
N ALA A 70 15.87 -0.37 -8.93
CA ALA A 70 16.65 0.16 -10.05
C ALA A 70 18.13 -0.25 -9.94
N GLY A 71 18.70 -0.26 -8.73
CA GLY A 71 20.04 -0.78 -8.48
C GLY A 71 20.18 -2.26 -8.79
N LEU A 72 19.17 -3.08 -8.45
CA LEU A 72 19.15 -4.51 -8.79
C LEU A 72 19.06 -4.76 -10.31
N PHE A 73 18.24 -3.97 -11.01
CA PHE A 73 18.19 -4.04 -12.48
C PHE A 73 19.51 -3.59 -13.12
N ALA A 74 20.16 -2.55 -12.60
CA ALA A 74 21.48 -2.13 -13.08
C ALA A 74 22.51 -3.24 -12.89
N MET A 75 22.49 -3.95 -11.76
CA MET A 75 23.33 -5.13 -11.52
C MET A 75 23.06 -6.22 -12.56
N TYR A 76 21.78 -6.51 -12.88
CA TYR A 76 21.41 -7.49 -13.91
C TYR A 76 21.98 -7.11 -15.27
N PHE A 77 21.73 -5.88 -15.76
CA PHE A 77 22.21 -5.46 -17.09
C PHE A 77 23.74 -5.43 -17.20
N THR A 78 24.42 -5.04 -16.13
CA THR A 78 25.90 -5.09 -16.08
C THR A 78 26.41 -6.53 -16.13
N SER A 79 25.79 -7.44 -15.38
CA SER A 79 26.17 -8.86 -15.37
C SER A 79 25.89 -9.52 -16.73
N ARG A 80 24.75 -9.17 -17.35
CA ARG A 80 24.40 -9.62 -18.70
C ARG A 80 25.42 -9.16 -19.75
N ALA A 81 25.78 -7.89 -19.76
CA ALA A 81 26.77 -7.36 -20.70
C ALA A 81 28.12 -8.06 -20.59
N ASN A 82 28.56 -8.33 -19.36
CA ASN A 82 29.81 -9.05 -19.12
C ASN A 82 29.71 -10.55 -19.51
N GLY A 83 28.59 -11.21 -19.21
CA GLY A 83 28.32 -12.61 -19.54
C GLY A 83 28.23 -12.86 -21.05
N LEU A 84 27.59 -11.95 -21.79
CA LEU A 84 27.53 -11.98 -23.26
C LEU A 84 28.95 -11.81 -23.87
N ALA A 85 29.77 -10.92 -23.33
CA ALA A 85 31.13 -10.73 -23.75
C ALA A 85 32.01 -11.96 -23.49
N ALA A 86 31.71 -12.75 -22.46
CA ALA A 86 32.37 -14.00 -22.13
C ALA A 86 31.84 -15.21 -22.92
N GLY A 87 30.67 -15.12 -23.59
CA GLY A 87 30.03 -16.19 -24.34
C GLY A 87 29.31 -17.26 -23.50
N ASP A 88 29.13 -17.03 -22.20
CA ASP A 88 28.54 -18.01 -21.27
C ASP A 88 27.05 -17.73 -20.92
N TRP A 89 26.51 -16.56 -21.32
CA TRP A 89 25.19 -16.11 -20.85
C TRP A 89 24.04 -16.97 -21.37
N ASP A 90 24.04 -17.32 -22.66
CA ASP A 90 22.92 -18.04 -23.30
C ASP A 90 22.75 -19.46 -22.76
N ASN A 91 23.84 -20.13 -22.34
CA ASN A 91 23.78 -21.44 -21.72
C ASN A 91 23.16 -21.42 -20.32
N GLN A 92 23.25 -20.29 -19.62
CA GLN A 92 22.78 -20.14 -18.24
C GLN A 92 21.30 -19.81 -18.17
N THR A 93 20.72 -19.19 -19.21
CA THR A 93 19.31 -18.79 -19.29
C THR A 93 18.39 -19.89 -19.81
N ALA A 94 18.91 -20.94 -20.42
CA ALA A 94 18.14 -22.00 -21.10
C ALA A 94 17.18 -22.81 -20.21
N HIS A 95 17.26 -22.66 -18.89
CA HIS A 95 16.45 -23.41 -17.92
C HIS A 95 15.16 -22.72 -17.50
N LEU A 96 14.94 -21.44 -17.88
CA LEU A 96 13.72 -20.70 -17.51
C LEU A 96 12.55 -21.01 -18.45
N ASN A 97 11.43 -21.39 -17.87
CA ASN A 97 10.18 -21.60 -18.61
C ASN A 97 9.35 -20.31 -18.65
N VAL A 98 9.39 -19.61 -19.78
CA VAL A 98 8.65 -18.35 -20.00
C VAL A 98 7.14 -18.51 -19.76
N MET A 99 6.56 -19.68 -20.14
CA MET A 99 5.13 -19.94 -19.94
C MET A 99 4.80 -20.03 -18.45
N PHE A 100 5.66 -20.65 -17.65
CA PHE A 100 5.49 -20.73 -16.20
C PHE A 100 5.59 -19.34 -15.55
N GLY A 101 6.59 -18.54 -15.93
CA GLY A 101 6.71 -17.15 -15.48
C GLY A 101 5.52 -16.29 -15.85
N LEU A 102 4.91 -16.51 -17.03
CA LEU A 102 3.68 -15.83 -17.45
C LEU A 102 2.50 -16.19 -16.54
N ILE A 103 2.33 -17.47 -16.18
CA ILE A 103 1.27 -17.91 -15.26
C ILE A 103 1.42 -17.21 -13.90
N ILE A 104 2.63 -17.19 -13.36
CA ILE A 104 2.96 -16.50 -12.10
C ILE A 104 2.57 -15.02 -12.18
N THR A 105 2.92 -14.36 -13.30
CA THR A 105 2.62 -12.95 -13.54
C THR A 105 1.10 -12.70 -13.60
N VAL A 106 0.33 -13.55 -14.29
CA VAL A 106 -1.13 -13.42 -14.37
C VAL A 106 -1.77 -13.54 -12.98
N VAL A 107 -1.30 -14.47 -12.14
CA VAL A 107 -1.78 -14.64 -10.76
C VAL A 107 -1.56 -13.34 -9.96
N LEU A 108 -0.38 -12.75 -10.06
CA LEU A 108 -0.04 -11.54 -9.31
C LEU A 108 -0.84 -10.33 -9.83
N VAL A 109 -0.91 -10.12 -11.15
CA VAL A 109 -1.70 -9.02 -11.74
C VAL A 109 -3.19 -9.14 -11.40
N THR A 110 -3.74 -10.37 -11.35
CA THR A 110 -5.12 -10.58 -10.90
C THR A 110 -5.29 -10.16 -9.43
N SER A 111 -4.28 -10.39 -8.58
CA SER A 111 -4.32 -9.95 -7.18
C SER A 111 -4.36 -8.43 -7.04
N SER A 112 -3.78 -7.69 -7.98
CA SER A 112 -3.85 -6.23 -8.05
C SER A 112 -5.29 -5.73 -8.22
N VAL A 113 -6.04 -6.36 -9.11
CA VAL A 113 -7.48 -6.05 -9.33
C VAL A 113 -8.28 -6.32 -8.05
N THR A 114 -8.05 -7.46 -7.40
CA THR A 114 -8.77 -7.79 -6.15
C THR A 114 -8.42 -6.83 -5.01
N SER A 115 -7.17 -6.38 -4.91
CA SER A 115 -6.75 -5.36 -3.96
C SER A 115 -7.52 -4.04 -4.17
N GLN A 116 -7.66 -3.60 -5.43
CA GLN A 116 -8.40 -2.38 -5.77
C GLN A 116 -9.89 -2.47 -5.43
N LEU A 117 -10.52 -3.63 -5.67
CA LEU A 117 -11.91 -3.88 -5.27
C LEU A 117 -12.08 -3.81 -3.74
N GLY A 118 -11.07 -4.23 -2.98
CA GLY A 118 -11.02 -4.09 -1.54
C GLY A 118 -10.97 -2.62 -1.08
N VAL A 119 -10.20 -1.76 -1.78
CA VAL A 119 -10.16 -0.32 -1.52
C VAL A 119 -11.52 0.33 -1.80
N PHE A 120 -12.18 0.02 -2.92
CA PHE A 120 -13.51 0.54 -3.21
C PHE A 120 -14.55 0.12 -2.17
N ALA A 121 -14.45 -1.08 -1.60
CA ALA A 121 -15.29 -1.49 -0.48
C ALA A 121 -14.98 -0.67 0.79
N ALA A 122 -13.70 -0.39 1.05
CA ALA A 122 -13.27 0.46 2.18
C ALA A 122 -13.84 1.89 2.07
N GLU A 123 -13.78 2.50 0.89
CA GLU A 123 -14.31 3.85 0.63
C GLU A 123 -15.82 3.93 0.83
N ARG A 124 -16.56 2.86 0.53
CA ARG A 124 -18.01 2.75 0.77
C ARG A 124 -18.38 2.41 2.22
N GLY A 125 -17.36 2.14 3.07
CA GLY A 125 -17.60 1.70 4.45
C GLY A 125 -18.07 0.25 4.58
N ASP A 126 -18.02 -0.54 3.50
CA ASP A 126 -18.36 -1.96 3.51
C ASP A 126 -17.21 -2.81 4.06
N VAL A 127 -17.28 -3.07 5.36
CA VAL A 127 -16.29 -3.88 6.08
C VAL A 127 -16.24 -5.33 5.59
N PHE A 128 -17.41 -5.89 5.23
CA PHE A 128 -17.47 -7.27 4.76
C PHE A 128 -16.83 -7.43 3.38
N GLY A 129 -17.15 -6.53 2.45
CA GLY A 129 -16.55 -6.46 1.13
C GLY A 129 -15.03 -6.29 1.20
N LEU A 130 -14.55 -5.35 2.03
CA LEU A 130 -13.12 -5.14 2.25
C LEU A 130 -12.42 -6.42 2.72
N ARG A 131 -12.93 -7.10 3.73
CA ARG A 131 -12.33 -8.34 4.27
C ARG A 131 -12.33 -9.47 3.24
N LYS A 132 -13.42 -9.60 2.47
CA LYS A 132 -13.53 -10.60 1.40
C LYS A 132 -12.46 -10.38 0.33
N TRP A 133 -12.36 -9.17 -0.21
CA TRP A 133 -11.44 -8.87 -1.30
C TRP A 133 -9.97 -8.90 -0.87
N PHE A 134 -9.65 -8.35 0.30
CA PHE A 134 -8.29 -8.45 0.85
C PHE A 134 -7.91 -9.89 1.19
N GLY A 135 -8.86 -10.72 1.63
CA GLY A 135 -8.64 -12.16 1.83
C GLY A 135 -8.28 -12.88 0.53
N VAL A 136 -8.98 -12.56 -0.58
CA VAL A 136 -8.65 -13.10 -1.91
C VAL A 136 -7.26 -12.62 -2.36
N THR A 137 -6.92 -11.34 -2.16
CA THR A 137 -5.59 -10.80 -2.49
C THR A 137 -4.49 -11.52 -1.73
N ILE A 138 -4.67 -11.76 -0.44
CA ILE A 138 -3.71 -12.53 0.38
C ILE A 138 -3.56 -13.96 -0.14
N ALA A 139 -4.67 -14.63 -0.47
CA ALA A 139 -4.63 -16.00 -0.99
C ALA A 139 -3.85 -16.07 -2.32
N LEU A 140 -4.11 -15.14 -3.25
CA LEU A 140 -3.37 -15.05 -4.52
C LEU A 140 -1.89 -14.72 -4.30
N GLY A 141 -1.55 -13.84 -3.34
CA GLY A 141 -0.18 -13.54 -2.96
C GLY A 141 0.57 -14.75 -2.39
N VAL A 142 -0.10 -15.56 -1.56
CA VAL A 142 0.48 -16.80 -1.02
C VAL A 142 0.69 -17.83 -2.14
N ILE A 143 -0.27 -17.95 -3.06
CA ILE A 143 -0.13 -18.83 -4.26
C ILE A 143 1.06 -18.37 -5.09
N PHE A 144 1.22 -17.06 -5.33
CA PHE A 144 2.38 -16.51 -6.03
C PHE A 144 3.70 -16.92 -5.35
N LEU A 145 3.83 -16.73 -4.03
CA LEU A 145 5.03 -17.12 -3.28
C LEU A 145 5.31 -18.62 -3.42
N GLY A 146 4.27 -19.45 -3.39
CA GLY A 146 4.40 -20.90 -3.57
C GLY A 146 4.90 -21.27 -4.99
N LEU A 147 4.39 -20.61 -6.03
CA LEU A 147 4.83 -20.84 -7.41
C LEU A 147 6.28 -20.43 -7.63
N VAL A 148 6.71 -19.27 -7.12
CA VAL A 148 8.12 -18.83 -7.22
C VAL A 148 9.04 -19.76 -6.41
N ALA A 149 8.61 -20.21 -5.23
CA ALA A 149 9.38 -21.18 -4.45
C ALA A 149 9.52 -22.53 -5.19
N PHE A 150 8.47 -22.95 -5.90
CA PHE A 150 8.52 -24.15 -6.75
C PHE A 150 9.52 -23.97 -7.91
N GLU A 151 9.49 -22.84 -8.58
CA GLU A 151 10.46 -22.51 -9.64
C GLU A 151 11.90 -22.52 -9.12
N TRP A 152 12.15 -21.97 -7.92
CA TRP A 152 13.46 -22.05 -7.28
C TRP A 152 13.90 -23.49 -7.05
N ALA A 153 12.98 -24.36 -6.61
CA ALA A 153 13.29 -25.77 -6.43
C ALA A 153 13.67 -26.45 -7.75
N GLU A 154 12.94 -26.18 -8.85
CA GLU A 154 13.29 -26.70 -10.18
C GLU A 154 14.67 -26.22 -10.65
N MET A 155 14.98 -24.93 -10.47
CA MET A 155 16.28 -24.36 -10.82
C MET A 155 17.43 -25.01 -10.03
N ILE A 156 17.23 -25.25 -8.72
CA ILE A 156 18.20 -25.95 -7.88
C ILE A 156 18.40 -27.40 -8.36
N HIS A 157 17.33 -28.11 -8.70
CA HIS A 157 17.43 -29.46 -9.26
C HIS A 157 18.12 -29.50 -10.61
N ALA A 158 17.99 -28.46 -11.42
CA ALA A 158 18.72 -28.28 -12.68
C ALA A 158 20.21 -27.91 -12.47
N GLY A 159 20.65 -27.75 -11.20
CA GLY A 159 22.05 -27.42 -10.88
C GLY A 159 22.34 -25.91 -10.90
N VAL A 160 21.32 -25.06 -11.15
CA VAL A 160 21.49 -23.62 -11.12
C VAL A 160 21.31 -23.14 -9.68
N THR A 161 22.43 -22.80 -9.03
CA THR A 161 22.46 -22.28 -7.66
C THR A 161 23.05 -20.89 -7.61
N ILE A 162 22.98 -20.22 -6.47
CA ILE A 162 23.59 -18.89 -6.27
C ILE A 162 25.11 -18.92 -6.59
N GLN A 163 25.77 -20.07 -6.39
CA GLN A 163 27.22 -20.19 -6.58
C GLN A 163 27.60 -20.76 -7.95
N SER A 164 26.65 -21.32 -8.70
CA SER A 164 26.96 -22.02 -9.96
C SER A 164 27.25 -21.07 -11.12
N SER A 165 26.59 -19.90 -11.13
CA SER A 165 26.69 -18.95 -12.24
C SER A 165 26.38 -17.53 -11.81
N VAL A 166 26.88 -16.56 -12.58
CA VAL A 166 26.55 -15.12 -12.37
C VAL A 166 25.05 -14.88 -12.58
N TYR A 167 24.44 -15.51 -13.58
CA TYR A 167 23.02 -15.45 -13.84
C TYR A 167 22.21 -15.96 -12.64
N GLY A 168 22.53 -17.15 -12.13
CA GLY A 168 21.88 -17.72 -10.96
C GLY A 168 21.94 -16.79 -9.75
N SER A 169 23.12 -16.21 -9.46
CA SER A 169 23.27 -15.24 -8.37
C SER A 169 22.31 -14.06 -8.51
N VAL A 170 22.27 -13.44 -9.68
CA VAL A 170 21.44 -12.26 -9.96
C VAL A 170 19.95 -12.63 -9.93
N PHE A 171 19.57 -13.77 -10.50
CA PHE A 171 18.21 -14.30 -10.49
C PHE A 171 17.68 -14.46 -9.05
N TYR A 172 18.41 -15.19 -8.19
CA TYR A 172 17.98 -15.43 -6.81
C TYR A 172 17.96 -14.16 -5.96
N ILE A 173 18.87 -13.22 -6.20
CA ILE A 173 18.90 -11.95 -5.47
C ILE A 173 17.67 -11.10 -5.84
N ILE A 174 17.41 -10.88 -7.12
CA ILE A 174 16.30 -10.03 -7.58
C ILE A 174 14.95 -10.64 -7.16
N THR A 175 14.72 -11.91 -7.48
CA THR A 175 13.47 -12.60 -7.13
C THR A 175 13.32 -12.76 -5.63
N GLY A 176 14.40 -13.00 -4.88
CA GLY A 176 14.38 -13.11 -3.42
C GLY A 176 13.99 -11.81 -2.71
N PHE A 177 14.56 -10.68 -3.10
CA PHE A 177 14.14 -9.40 -2.56
C PHE A 177 12.69 -9.07 -2.95
N HIS A 178 12.29 -9.41 -4.17
CA HIS A 178 10.91 -9.24 -4.57
C HIS A 178 9.95 -10.10 -3.70
N MET A 179 10.25 -11.38 -3.46
CA MET A 179 9.48 -12.24 -2.56
C MET A 179 9.40 -11.69 -1.13
N ALA A 180 10.48 -11.09 -0.62
CA ALA A 180 10.48 -10.43 0.68
C ALA A 180 9.47 -9.24 0.71
N HIS A 181 9.43 -8.45 -0.36
CA HIS A 181 8.47 -7.33 -0.49
C HIS A 181 7.02 -7.80 -0.62
N VAL A 182 6.75 -8.85 -1.39
CA VAL A 182 5.43 -9.49 -1.46
C VAL A 182 5.00 -10.00 -0.08
N THR A 183 5.91 -10.65 0.65
CA THR A 183 5.64 -11.13 2.01
C THR A 183 5.30 -9.99 2.96
N ALA A 184 6.05 -8.87 2.90
CA ALA A 184 5.77 -7.67 3.67
C ALA A 184 4.39 -7.09 3.34
N GLY A 185 4.00 -7.06 2.06
CA GLY A 185 2.67 -6.65 1.61
C GLY A 185 1.55 -7.53 2.15
N ILE A 186 1.72 -8.85 2.13
CA ILE A 186 0.77 -9.80 2.73
C ILE A 186 0.62 -9.54 4.24
N ILE A 187 1.72 -9.33 4.96
CA ILE A 187 1.69 -8.99 6.39
C ILE A 187 0.93 -7.68 6.61
N ALA A 188 1.16 -6.66 5.78
CA ALA A 188 0.44 -5.39 5.86
C ALA A 188 -1.07 -5.57 5.67
N PHE A 189 -1.52 -6.35 4.68
CA PHE A 189 -2.94 -6.68 4.49
C PHE A 189 -3.53 -7.41 5.69
N ILE A 190 -2.81 -8.39 6.26
CA ILE A 190 -3.26 -9.12 7.47
C ILE A 190 -3.41 -8.14 8.65
N VAL A 191 -2.46 -7.23 8.86
CA VAL A 191 -2.53 -6.23 9.93
C VAL A 191 -3.74 -5.31 9.76
N VAL A 192 -3.99 -4.83 8.52
CA VAL A 192 -5.17 -4.00 8.22
C VAL A 192 -6.46 -4.78 8.49
N MET A 193 -6.57 -6.04 8.02
CA MET A 193 -7.74 -6.89 8.26
C MET A 193 -7.98 -7.15 9.76
N LEU A 194 -6.93 -7.42 10.54
CA LEU A 194 -7.04 -7.63 11.98
C LEU A 194 -7.50 -6.37 12.70
N ARG A 195 -7.02 -5.19 12.30
CA ARG A 195 -7.48 -3.90 12.86
C ARG A 195 -8.95 -3.65 12.56
N VAL A 196 -9.36 -3.86 11.32
CA VAL A 196 -10.77 -3.71 10.89
C VAL A 196 -11.68 -4.74 11.56
N ALA A 197 -11.16 -5.93 11.93
CA ALA A 197 -11.95 -6.94 12.62
C ALA A 197 -12.17 -6.65 14.12
N LYS A 198 -11.20 -5.96 14.78
CA LYS A 198 -11.20 -5.73 16.23
C LYS A 198 -11.81 -4.39 16.67
N SER A 199 -11.97 -3.44 15.76
CA SER A 199 -12.44 -2.09 16.09
C SER A 199 -13.54 -1.62 15.13
N LYS A 200 -14.30 -0.57 15.54
CA LYS A 200 -15.23 0.10 14.62
C LYS A 200 -14.43 0.71 13.46
N PHE A 201 -14.95 0.56 12.24
CA PHE A 201 -14.32 1.10 11.04
C PHE A 201 -14.15 2.61 11.12
N THR A 202 -12.94 3.10 10.98
CA THR A 202 -12.57 4.52 11.08
C THR A 202 -11.96 5.03 9.78
N PRO A 203 -12.02 6.35 9.50
CA PRO A 203 -11.35 6.94 8.33
C PRO A 203 -9.85 6.64 8.26
N ALA A 204 -9.18 6.52 9.41
CA ALA A 204 -7.77 6.15 9.48
C ALA A 204 -7.50 4.72 8.98
N GLN A 205 -8.45 3.79 9.17
CA GLN A 205 -8.36 2.42 8.65
C GLN A 205 -8.58 2.38 7.13
N ALA A 206 -9.46 3.22 6.59
CA ALA A 206 -9.62 3.38 5.15
C ALA A 206 -8.33 3.93 4.51
N THR A 207 -7.69 4.93 5.12
CA THR A 207 -6.40 5.46 4.66
C THR A 207 -5.30 4.40 4.71
N ALA A 208 -5.25 3.58 5.76
CA ALA A 208 -4.29 2.48 5.85
C ALA A 208 -4.52 1.42 4.78
N ALA A 209 -5.78 1.08 4.47
CA ALA A 209 -6.14 0.16 3.39
C ALA A 209 -5.68 0.69 2.03
N MET A 210 -5.91 1.98 1.75
CA MET A 210 -5.41 2.63 0.52
C MET A 210 -3.89 2.61 0.43
N ALA A 211 -3.17 2.98 1.49
CA ALA A 211 -1.70 2.97 1.50
C ALA A 211 -1.12 1.57 1.25
N THR A 212 -1.72 0.53 1.86
CA THR A 212 -1.33 -0.87 1.65
C THR A 212 -1.58 -1.32 0.21
N SER A 213 -2.70 -0.90 -0.40
CA SER A 213 -3.00 -1.20 -1.81
C SER A 213 -2.02 -0.50 -2.76
N TYR A 214 -1.62 0.75 -2.52
CA TYR A 214 -0.59 1.44 -3.31
C TYR A 214 0.75 0.72 -3.24
N TYR A 215 1.15 0.25 -2.06
CA TYR A 215 2.35 -0.56 -1.91
C TYR A 215 2.24 -1.86 -2.73
N TRP A 216 1.10 -2.55 -2.69
CA TRP A 216 0.87 -3.79 -3.44
C TRP A 216 0.98 -3.57 -4.95
N HIS A 217 0.32 -2.55 -5.48
CA HIS A 217 0.41 -2.20 -6.91
C HIS A 217 1.86 -1.87 -7.33
N PHE A 218 2.61 -1.19 -6.48
CA PHE A 218 4.02 -0.92 -6.73
C PHE A 218 4.82 -2.23 -6.85
N VAL A 219 4.63 -3.17 -5.92
CA VAL A 219 5.29 -4.48 -5.95
C VAL A 219 4.92 -5.25 -7.22
N ASP A 220 3.66 -5.21 -7.65
CA ASP A 220 3.19 -5.84 -8.89
C ASP A 220 3.87 -5.26 -10.14
N VAL A 221 4.02 -3.93 -10.21
CA VAL A 221 4.72 -3.24 -11.31
C VAL A 221 6.19 -3.65 -11.35
N ILE A 222 6.85 -3.73 -10.19
CA ILE A 222 8.24 -4.21 -10.11
C ILE A 222 8.34 -5.66 -10.62
N TRP A 223 7.37 -6.54 -10.28
CA TRP A 223 7.37 -7.92 -10.79
C TRP A 223 7.28 -7.97 -12.31
N VAL A 224 6.43 -7.16 -12.94
CA VAL A 224 6.36 -7.08 -14.41
C VAL A 224 7.72 -6.70 -14.99
N GLY A 225 8.44 -5.75 -14.37
CA GLY A 225 9.82 -5.42 -14.74
C GLY A 225 10.77 -6.60 -14.59
N VAL A 226 10.70 -7.32 -13.47
CA VAL A 226 11.49 -8.54 -13.21
C VAL A 226 11.19 -9.62 -14.25
N PHE A 227 9.91 -9.85 -14.55
CA PHE A 227 9.51 -10.81 -15.57
C PHE A 227 10.07 -10.46 -16.95
N ILE A 228 9.96 -9.21 -17.37
CA ILE A 228 10.50 -8.76 -18.67
C ILE A 228 12.02 -8.96 -18.72
N THR A 229 12.74 -8.56 -17.67
CA THR A 229 14.20 -8.63 -17.65
C THR A 229 14.73 -10.05 -17.58
N LEU A 230 14.14 -10.92 -16.75
CA LEU A 230 14.65 -12.26 -16.51
C LEU A 230 14.14 -13.30 -17.52
N TYR A 231 12.93 -13.17 -18.06
CA TYR A 231 12.30 -14.19 -18.90
C TYR A 231 12.20 -13.79 -20.38
N ILE A 232 12.18 -12.49 -20.70
CA ILE A 232 12.02 -12.04 -22.09
C ILE A 232 13.34 -11.51 -22.66
N VAL A 233 14.05 -10.65 -21.90
CA VAL A 233 15.28 -10.00 -22.39
C VAL A 233 16.48 -10.94 -22.35
N GLN A 234 16.45 -12.02 -21.57
CA GLN A 234 17.48 -13.08 -21.35
C GLN A 234 18.86 -12.78 -21.89
#